data_fb331664464446615ebb291a90aec1be
#
_entry.id   fb331664464446615ebb291a90aec1be
#
_cell.length_a   1.000
_cell.length_b   1.000
_cell.length_c   1.000
_cell.angle_alpha   90.00
_cell.angle_beta   90.00
_cell.angle_gamma   90.00
#
_symmetry.space_group_name_H-M   'P 1'
#
loop_
_entity.id
_entity.type
_entity.pdbx_description
1 polymer ?
#
loop_
_entity_poly.entity_id
_entity_poly.type
_entity_poly.pdbx_seq_one_letter_code
_entity_poly.pdbx_strand_id
1 'polypeptide(L)'
;GIYNIGGIRASISKGDITVGDIIDVAPFENKLCFLTLTGKDLTSLFEQIAARHGEGVSKEVKAVITKDGKLVSLLIKGQPVNPEAKYRIATIDYLSEGNDGMPAFTLGTDRKMLTDKSNNLRFIIIDYFKQLSRQGKEAEAKLDGRITVTE
;
A
#
# COMPACT_ATOMS: atom_id res chain seq x y z
N GLY A 1 1.37 3.12 -4.20
CA GLY A 1 0.92 1.80 -3.76
C GLY A 1 0.20 1.87 -2.42
N ILE A 2 -0.84 1.06 -2.26
CA ILE A 2 -1.59 0.92 -1.01
C ILE A 2 -1.77 -0.57 -0.72
N TYR A 3 -1.46 -0.97 0.51
CA TYR A 3 -1.60 -2.33 0.98
C TYR A 3 -2.13 -2.35 2.43
N ASN A 4 -3.06 -3.25 2.72
CA ASN A 4 -3.67 -3.35 4.04
C ASN A 4 -2.72 -4.01 5.06
N ILE A 5 -2.61 -3.42 6.24
CA ILE A 5 -1.79 -3.96 7.33
C ILE A 5 -2.26 -5.36 7.73
N GLY A 6 -3.56 -5.63 7.68
CA GLY A 6 -4.12 -6.95 7.95
C GLY A 6 -3.64 -8.06 7.01
N GLY A 7 -3.06 -7.71 5.86
CA GLY A 7 -2.40 -8.65 4.95
C GLY A 7 -1.00 -9.07 5.36
N ILE A 8 -0.38 -8.35 6.31
CA ILE A 8 0.94 -8.65 6.87
C ILE A 8 0.74 -9.56 8.08
N ARG A 9 1.14 -10.82 7.95
CA ARG A 9 0.78 -11.87 8.93
C ARG A 9 1.92 -12.32 9.82
N ALA A 10 3.13 -11.88 9.56
CA ALA A 10 4.31 -12.22 10.35
C ALA A 10 5.35 -11.09 10.31
N SER A 11 6.29 -11.14 11.23
CA SER A 11 7.48 -10.27 11.23
C SER A 11 8.67 -10.98 10.61
N ILE A 12 9.59 -10.24 10.05
CA ILE A 12 10.87 -10.74 9.58
C ILE A 12 11.94 -10.35 10.59
N SER A 13 12.63 -11.36 11.15
CA SER A 13 13.75 -11.13 12.06
C SER A 13 14.99 -10.66 11.32
N LYS A 14 15.87 -9.95 12.02
CA LYS A 14 17.19 -9.60 11.50
C LYS A 14 17.97 -10.86 11.15
N GLY A 15 18.62 -10.85 9.99
CA GLY A 15 19.43 -11.96 9.48
C GLY A 15 19.06 -12.33 8.07
N ASP A 16 19.38 -13.55 7.65
CA ASP A 16 19.03 -14.06 6.33
C ASP A 16 17.52 -14.21 6.20
N ILE A 17 16.99 -13.74 5.07
CA ILE A 17 15.56 -13.81 4.74
C ILE A 17 15.34 -14.93 3.74
N THR A 18 14.51 -15.88 4.08
CA THR A 18 14.15 -17.01 3.24
C THR A 18 12.84 -16.77 2.48
N VAL A 19 12.60 -17.55 1.42
CA VAL A 19 11.30 -17.55 0.73
C VAL A 19 10.16 -17.90 1.69
N GLY A 20 10.40 -18.83 2.63
CA GLY A 20 9.44 -19.19 3.67
C GLY A 20 9.04 -18.00 4.55
N ASP A 21 10.00 -17.16 4.95
CA ASP A 21 9.72 -15.96 5.73
C ASP A 21 8.79 -15.00 4.98
N ILE A 22 8.98 -14.85 3.66
CA ILE A 22 8.11 -14.00 2.84
C ILE A 22 6.70 -14.59 2.71
N ILE A 23 6.59 -15.92 2.57
CA ILE A 23 5.28 -16.60 2.52
C ILE A 23 4.55 -16.42 3.86
N ASP A 24 5.24 -16.48 4.98
CA ASP A 24 4.65 -16.26 6.30
C ASP A 24 4.16 -14.81 6.47
N VAL A 25 4.89 -13.83 5.93
CA VAL A 25 4.49 -12.42 5.94
C VAL A 25 3.30 -12.16 5.03
N ALA A 26 3.29 -12.71 3.82
CA ALA A 26 2.27 -12.52 2.80
C ALA A 26 1.69 -13.85 2.30
N PRO A 27 0.90 -14.58 3.13
CA PRO A 27 0.45 -15.93 2.82
C PRO A 27 -0.66 -15.99 1.77
N PHE A 28 -1.32 -14.87 1.51
CA PHE A 28 -2.42 -14.80 0.56
C PHE A 28 -1.94 -14.72 -0.89
N GLU A 29 -2.64 -15.37 -1.79
CA GLU A 29 -2.37 -15.29 -3.24
C GLU A 29 -3.01 -14.06 -3.88
N ASN A 30 -2.69 -12.87 -3.33
CA ASN A 30 -3.24 -11.62 -3.83
C ASN A 30 -2.63 -11.24 -5.19
N LYS A 31 -3.48 -10.93 -6.15
CA LYS A 31 -3.10 -10.41 -7.46
C LYS A 31 -2.86 -8.92 -7.37
N LEU A 32 -1.87 -8.44 -8.09
CA LEU A 32 -1.65 -7.01 -8.24
C LEU A 32 -2.73 -6.40 -9.12
N CYS A 33 -3.29 -5.28 -8.68
CA CYS A 33 -4.32 -4.53 -9.37
C CYS A 33 -3.93 -3.07 -9.50
N PHE A 34 -4.08 -2.52 -10.69
CA PHE A 34 -3.95 -1.09 -10.94
C PHE A 34 -5.33 -0.50 -11.19
N LEU A 35 -5.57 0.69 -10.68
CA LEU A 35 -6.79 1.46 -10.94
C LEU A 35 -6.50 2.96 -10.87
N THR A 36 -7.39 3.75 -11.47
CA THR A 36 -7.30 5.20 -11.46
C THR A 36 -8.40 5.80 -10.59
N LEU A 37 -8.02 6.67 -9.67
CA LEU A 37 -8.93 7.47 -8.86
C LEU A 37 -8.77 8.95 -9.21
N THR A 38 -9.87 9.69 -9.19
CA THR A 38 -9.79 11.16 -9.13
C THR A 38 -9.19 11.60 -7.80
N GLY A 39 -8.65 12.80 -7.72
CA GLY A 39 -8.12 13.31 -6.45
C GLY A 39 -9.18 13.39 -5.36
N LYS A 40 -10.44 13.70 -5.74
CA LYS A 40 -11.59 13.66 -4.83
C LYS A 40 -11.78 12.26 -4.23
N ASP A 41 -11.78 11.22 -5.07
CA ASP A 41 -11.98 9.84 -4.62
C ASP A 41 -10.75 9.31 -3.87
N LEU A 42 -9.55 9.73 -4.26
CA LEU A 42 -8.32 9.43 -3.51
C LEU A 42 -8.37 10.03 -2.11
N THR A 43 -8.85 11.25 -1.96
CA THR A 43 -9.04 11.88 -0.64
C THR A 43 -10.04 11.09 0.20
N SER A 44 -11.18 10.69 -0.38
CA SER A 44 -12.14 9.82 0.30
C SER A 44 -11.53 8.48 0.75
N LEU A 45 -10.67 7.88 -0.09
CA LEU A 45 -9.94 6.67 0.27
C LEU A 45 -9.01 6.92 1.48
N PHE A 46 -8.28 8.04 1.50
CA PHE A 46 -7.41 8.37 2.62
C PHE A 46 -8.17 8.77 3.89
N GLU A 47 -9.39 9.29 3.79
CA GLU A 47 -10.29 9.45 4.94
C GLU A 47 -10.65 8.07 5.54
N GLN A 48 -10.90 7.07 4.69
CA GLN A 48 -11.14 5.69 5.13
C GLN A 48 -9.88 5.07 5.76
N ILE A 49 -8.71 5.31 5.18
CA ILE A 49 -7.42 4.89 5.75
C ILE A 49 -7.19 5.56 7.11
N ALA A 50 -7.49 6.85 7.24
CA ALA A 50 -7.38 7.58 8.50
C ALA A 50 -8.31 6.99 9.59
N ALA A 51 -9.54 6.67 9.24
CA ALA A 51 -10.50 6.03 10.14
C ALA A 51 -10.02 4.64 10.65
N ARG A 52 -9.13 4.01 9.91
CA ARG A 52 -8.46 2.76 10.30
C ARG A 52 -7.11 2.99 11.03
N HIS A 53 -6.79 4.23 11.33
CA HIS A 53 -5.52 4.64 11.95
C HIS A 53 -4.28 4.36 11.10
N GLY A 54 -4.45 4.26 9.79
CA GLY A 54 -3.39 4.07 8.82
C GLY A 54 -3.37 2.70 8.16
N GLU A 55 -2.77 2.63 6.99
CA GLU A 55 -2.51 1.41 6.21
C GLU A 55 -1.13 1.52 5.55
N GLY A 56 -0.66 0.46 4.91
CA GLY A 56 0.59 0.47 4.15
C GLY A 56 0.49 1.37 2.92
N VAL A 57 1.36 2.35 2.80
CA VAL A 57 1.42 3.26 1.66
C VAL A 57 2.85 3.41 1.14
N SER A 58 2.99 3.70 -0.15
CA SER A 58 4.29 3.91 -0.77
C SER A 58 4.91 5.26 -0.36
N LYS A 59 6.23 5.38 -0.59
CA LYS A 59 7.06 6.48 -0.04
C LYS A 59 6.69 7.89 -0.49
N GLU A 60 6.01 8.02 -1.63
CA GLU A 60 5.55 9.31 -2.16
C GLU A 60 4.36 9.90 -1.41
N VAL A 61 3.75 9.11 -0.53
CA VAL A 61 2.61 9.53 0.29
C VAL A 61 3.09 10.16 1.59
N LYS A 62 2.54 11.33 1.92
CA LYS A 62 2.62 11.94 3.24
C LYS A 62 1.22 12.31 3.69
N ALA A 63 0.72 11.62 4.69
CA ALA A 63 -0.59 11.89 5.27
C ALA A 63 -0.45 12.25 6.75
N VAL A 64 -1.24 13.22 7.18
CA VAL A 64 -1.40 13.55 8.61
C VAL A 64 -2.81 13.18 9.01
N ILE A 65 -2.94 12.42 10.06
CA ILE A 65 -4.23 11.99 10.61
C ILE A 65 -4.32 12.38 12.08
N THR A 66 -5.53 12.49 12.60
CA THR A 66 -5.77 12.73 14.03
C THR A 66 -5.82 11.41 14.81
N LYS A 67 -5.71 11.48 16.13
CA LYS A 67 -5.87 10.32 17.03
C LYS A 67 -7.27 9.67 16.92
N ASP A 68 -8.29 10.45 16.60
CA ASP A 68 -9.67 9.96 16.38
C ASP A 68 -9.95 9.53 14.94
N GLY A 69 -8.90 9.40 14.12
CA GLY A 69 -9.00 8.79 12.79
C GLY A 69 -9.55 9.71 11.69
N LYS A 70 -9.23 11.00 11.74
CA LYS A 70 -9.59 11.95 10.68
C LYS A 70 -8.39 12.34 9.85
N LEU A 71 -8.57 12.50 8.56
CA LEU A 71 -7.56 13.01 7.65
C LEU A 71 -7.39 14.52 7.83
N VAL A 72 -6.16 14.97 8.11
CA VAL A 72 -5.82 16.41 8.24
C VAL A 72 -5.21 16.92 6.93
N SER A 73 -4.25 16.19 6.38
CA SER A 73 -3.60 16.57 5.12
C SER A 73 -3.13 15.34 4.35
N LEU A 74 -3.04 15.49 3.04
CA LEU A 74 -2.56 14.46 2.14
C LEU A 74 -1.71 15.10 1.03
N LEU A 75 -0.44 14.70 0.98
CA LEU A 75 0.49 15.07 -0.07
C LEU A 75 0.90 13.84 -0.87
N ILE A 76 0.93 13.97 -2.17
CA ILE A 76 1.49 12.98 -3.11
C ILE A 76 2.67 13.62 -3.83
N LYS A 77 3.85 13.02 -3.71
CA LYS A 77 5.10 13.58 -4.26
C LYS A 77 5.34 15.03 -3.82
N GLY A 78 5.02 15.33 -2.56
CA GLY A 78 5.19 16.67 -1.97
C GLY A 78 4.14 17.71 -2.35
N GLN A 79 3.13 17.35 -3.15
CA GLN A 79 2.07 18.25 -3.59
C GLN A 79 0.73 17.89 -2.96
N PRO A 80 -0.10 18.88 -2.57
CA PRO A 80 -1.47 18.62 -2.17
C PRO A 80 -2.24 17.91 -3.29
N VAL A 81 -3.15 17.02 -2.90
CA VAL A 81 -3.99 16.31 -3.87
C VAL A 81 -4.92 17.29 -4.57
N ASN A 82 -4.87 17.30 -5.90
CA ASN A 82 -5.80 18.08 -6.73
C ASN A 82 -7.07 17.24 -6.96
N PRO A 83 -8.26 17.68 -6.50
CA PRO A 83 -9.50 16.93 -6.66
C PRO A 83 -9.83 16.54 -8.10
N GLU A 84 -9.44 17.37 -9.08
CA GLU A 84 -9.73 17.17 -10.50
C GLU A 84 -8.67 16.34 -11.23
N ALA A 85 -7.51 16.10 -10.61
CA ALA A 85 -6.46 15.29 -11.19
C ALA A 85 -6.77 13.79 -11.08
N LYS A 86 -6.11 12.99 -11.91
CA LYS A 86 -6.18 11.53 -11.88
C LYS A 86 -4.91 10.96 -11.28
N TYR A 87 -5.07 9.96 -10.43
CA TYR A 87 -3.97 9.28 -9.75
C TYR A 87 -4.02 7.79 -10.05
N ARG A 88 -2.89 7.23 -10.47
CA ARG A 88 -2.76 5.79 -10.72
C ARG A 88 -2.35 5.08 -9.43
N ILE A 89 -3.14 4.11 -9.00
CA ILE A 89 -2.97 3.36 -7.76
C ILE A 89 -2.59 1.93 -8.08
N ALA A 90 -1.57 1.43 -7.40
CA ALA A 90 -1.26 0.00 -7.33
C ALA A 90 -1.76 -0.54 -5.99
N THR A 91 -2.52 -1.60 -6.02
CA THR A 91 -3.05 -2.30 -4.84
C THR A 91 -3.24 -3.79 -5.15
N ILE A 92 -3.98 -4.49 -4.34
CA ILE A 92 -4.29 -5.91 -4.53
C ILE A 92 -5.76 -6.10 -4.87
N ASP A 93 -6.09 -7.24 -5.47
CA ASP A 93 -7.46 -7.64 -5.82
C ASP A 93 -8.44 -7.45 -4.66
N TYR A 94 -8.10 -7.98 -3.49
CA TYR A 94 -8.92 -7.89 -2.28
C TYR A 94 -9.32 -6.45 -1.91
N LEU A 95 -8.36 -5.50 -1.93
CA LEU A 95 -8.62 -4.09 -1.64
C LEU A 95 -9.35 -3.39 -2.78
N SER A 96 -9.07 -3.76 -4.02
CA SER A 96 -9.72 -3.15 -5.19
C SER A 96 -11.24 -3.39 -5.22
N GLU A 97 -11.71 -4.40 -4.52
CA GLU A 97 -13.13 -4.72 -4.33
C GLU A 97 -13.79 -3.94 -3.18
N GLY A 98 -13.04 -3.09 -2.49
CA GLY A 98 -13.55 -2.24 -1.40
C GLY A 98 -13.57 -2.91 -0.03
N ASN A 99 -12.83 -3.99 0.15
CA ASN A 99 -12.70 -4.68 1.43
C ASN A 99 -11.88 -3.88 2.46
N ASP A 100 -11.83 -4.35 3.69
CA ASP A 100 -11.16 -3.73 4.84
C ASP A 100 -11.64 -2.31 5.15
N GLY A 101 -12.92 -2.01 4.90
CA GLY A 101 -13.49 -0.69 5.21
C GLY A 101 -12.99 0.42 4.28
N MET A 102 -12.56 0.08 3.07
CA MET A 102 -12.07 1.02 2.06
C MET A 102 -12.89 0.96 0.76
N PRO A 103 -14.21 1.18 0.81
CA PRO A 103 -15.07 1.09 -0.37
C PRO A 103 -14.75 2.11 -1.46
N ALA A 104 -14.00 3.19 -1.18
CA ALA A 104 -13.60 4.16 -2.20
C ALA A 104 -12.75 3.54 -3.33
N PHE A 105 -12.08 2.42 -3.10
CA PHE A 105 -11.42 1.68 -4.18
C PHE A 105 -12.37 1.27 -5.31
N THR A 106 -13.65 1.03 -5.02
CA THR A 106 -14.64 0.63 -6.03
C THR A 106 -14.99 1.75 -7.02
N LEU A 107 -14.63 3.00 -6.71
CA LEU A 107 -14.79 4.14 -7.60
C LEU A 107 -13.72 4.20 -8.69
N GLY A 108 -12.71 3.34 -8.60
CA GLY A 108 -11.60 3.30 -9.55
C GLY A 108 -12.03 2.91 -10.96
N THR A 109 -11.40 3.56 -11.94
CA THR A 109 -11.56 3.31 -13.37
C THR A 109 -10.26 2.74 -13.95
N ASP A 110 -10.28 2.36 -15.23
CA ASP A 110 -9.10 1.79 -15.93
C ASP A 110 -8.42 0.67 -15.13
N ARG A 111 -9.23 -0.23 -14.60
CA ARG A 111 -8.78 -1.35 -13.78
C ARG A 111 -7.98 -2.34 -14.60
N LYS A 112 -6.80 -2.68 -14.11
CA LYS A 112 -5.97 -3.73 -14.68
C LYS A 112 -5.55 -4.72 -13.60
N MET A 113 -6.03 -5.94 -13.70
CA MET A 113 -5.63 -7.06 -12.84
C MET A 113 -4.53 -7.83 -13.53
N LEU A 114 -3.42 -8.08 -12.83
CA LEU A 114 -2.37 -8.96 -13.33
C LEU A 114 -2.70 -10.40 -12.95
N THR A 115 -2.98 -11.23 -13.95
CA THR A 115 -3.47 -12.59 -13.74
C THR A 115 -2.36 -13.66 -13.74
N ASP A 116 -1.17 -13.33 -14.21
CA ASP A 116 -0.01 -14.21 -14.12
C ASP A 116 0.41 -14.37 -12.65
N LYS A 117 0.54 -15.61 -12.19
CA LYS A 117 0.91 -15.91 -10.80
C LYS A 117 2.24 -15.31 -10.37
N SER A 118 3.19 -15.12 -11.30
CA SER A 118 4.47 -14.47 -11.02
C SER A 118 4.30 -13.01 -10.58
N ASN A 119 3.16 -12.39 -10.87
CA ASN A 119 2.79 -11.04 -10.45
C ASN A 119 1.93 -11.01 -9.19
N ASN A 120 1.72 -12.14 -8.51
CA ASN A 120 1.12 -12.12 -7.19
C ASN A 120 2.05 -11.40 -6.21
N LEU A 121 1.47 -10.68 -5.25
CA LEU A 121 2.22 -9.81 -4.34
C LEU A 121 3.40 -10.51 -3.67
N ARG A 122 3.21 -11.74 -3.16
CA ARG A 122 4.29 -12.50 -2.51
C ARG A 122 5.50 -12.71 -3.42
N PHE A 123 5.28 -12.99 -4.70
CA PHE A 123 6.37 -13.21 -5.66
C PHE A 123 7.07 -11.91 -6.05
N ILE A 124 6.33 -10.80 -6.10
CA ILE A 124 6.90 -9.46 -6.28
C ILE A 124 7.82 -9.12 -5.11
N ILE A 125 7.40 -9.42 -3.88
CA ILE A 125 8.22 -9.21 -2.68
C ILE A 125 9.48 -10.09 -2.74
N ILE A 126 9.34 -11.38 -3.07
CA ILE A 126 10.46 -12.31 -3.23
C ILE A 126 11.46 -11.78 -4.25
N ASP A 127 10.99 -11.35 -5.42
CA ASP A 127 11.84 -10.81 -6.48
C ASP A 127 12.55 -9.53 -6.05
N TYR A 128 11.89 -8.67 -5.28
CA TYR A 128 12.50 -7.48 -4.71
C TYR A 128 13.68 -7.82 -3.78
N PHE A 129 13.52 -8.77 -2.88
CA PHE A 129 14.61 -9.21 -1.99
C PHE A 129 15.74 -9.88 -2.77
N LYS A 130 15.42 -10.69 -3.78
CA LYS A 130 16.45 -11.27 -4.68
C LYS A 130 17.23 -10.19 -5.42
N GLN A 131 16.55 -9.14 -5.88
CA GLN A 131 17.19 -8.02 -6.56
C GLN A 131 18.14 -7.26 -5.63
N LEU A 132 17.74 -6.99 -4.38
CA LEU A 132 18.64 -6.39 -3.38
C LEU A 132 19.88 -7.23 -3.16
N SER A 133 19.72 -8.54 -2.99
CA SER A 133 20.83 -9.47 -2.80
C SER A 133 21.79 -9.46 -4.00
N ARG A 134 21.30 -9.48 -5.23
CA ARG A 134 22.12 -9.40 -6.44
C ARG A 134 22.91 -8.09 -6.54
N GLN A 135 22.39 -7.01 -5.96
CA GLN A 135 23.06 -5.70 -5.90
C GLN A 135 24.01 -5.57 -4.70
N GLY A 136 24.17 -6.64 -3.89
CA GLY A 136 24.94 -6.60 -2.65
C GLY A 136 24.38 -5.68 -1.58
N LYS A 137 23.06 -5.43 -1.63
CA LYS A 137 22.34 -4.57 -0.68
C LYS A 137 21.57 -5.39 0.34
N GLU A 138 21.51 -4.86 1.55
CA GLU A 138 20.64 -5.39 2.60
C GLU A 138 19.28 -4.67 2.57
N ALA A 139 18.23 -5.37 3.03
CA ALA A 139 16.93 -4.76 3.23
C ALA A 139 16.95 -3.96 4.55
N GLU A 140 16.60 -2.71 4.47
CA GLU A 140 16.41 -1.84 5.64
C GLU A 140 14.97 -1.37 5.71
N ALA A 141 14.40 -1.36 6.92
CA ALA A 141 13.11 -0.76 7.19
C ALA A 141 13.28 0.41 8.17
N LYS A 142 12.82 1.58 7.76
CA LYS A 142 12.84 2.80 8.58
C LYS A 142 11.46 3.44 8.58
N LEU A 143 11.06 3.99 9.73
CA LEU A 143 9.88 4.84 9.80
C LEU A 143 10.25 6.20 9.19
N ASP A 144 9.71 6.51 8.03
CA ASP A 144 9.99 7.74 7.27
C ASP A 144 8.84 8.76 7.32
N GLY A 145 7.88 8.57 8.23
CA GLY A 145 6.80 9.52 8.47
C GLY A 145 5.77 9.60 7.34
N ARG A 146 5.49 8.49 6.64
CA ARG A 146 4.48 8.47 5.57
C ARG A 146 3.09 8.79 6.08
N ILE A 147 2.72 8.23 7.23
CA ILE A 147 1.50 8.57 7.96
C ILE A 147 1.90 8.98 9.36
N THR A 148 1.56 10.20 9.74
CA THR A 148 1.83 10.74 11.08
C THR A 148 0.52 11.08 11.79
N VAL A 149 0.53 10.94 13.11
CA VAL A 149 -0.62 11.22 13.95
C VAL A 149 -0.38 12.53 14.69
N THR A 150 -1.34 13.45 14.56
CA THR A 150 -1.34 14.71 15.32
C THR A 150 -2.39 14.66 16.44
N GLU A 151 -2.26 15.56 17.39
CA GLU A 151 -3.22 15.68 18.50
C GLU A 151 -4.58 16.23 18.09
#